data_50ac1c0c57fc2fcaf63de2b2763dc4cb
#
_entry.id   50ac1c0c57fc2fcaf63de2b2763dc4cb
#
_cell.length_a   1.000
_cell.length_b   1.000
_cell.length_c   1.000
_cell.angle_alpha   90.00
_cell.angle_beta   90.00
_cell.angle_gamma   90.00
#
_symmetry.space_group_name_H-M   'P 1'
#
loop_
_entity.id
_entity.type
_entity.pdbx_description
1 polymer ?
#
loop_
_entity_poly.entity_id
_entity_poly.type
_entity_poly.pdbx_seq_one_letter_code
_entity_poly.pdbx_strand_id
1 'polypeptide(L)'
;MDLASFFDEVNHDILMSRVGCRVKDRKMLYLIRLYLQSGVMSGGVVSRTEKGTPQGGPLSPLLSNIVLDDLDKELELRGHSFCRYADDCNIYVSSRRSAERVLDSVSRYVEGRLKLKVNRDKSAVARPWNRTFLGYSFTSHKRCRVKVAPKSITRFRAHLKGLFRMGRGRNLRRFIDEDLNPVLRGWMNYFILTETKGFAEEFDQWIRRRLRLILWRQWNRPWTRFKKLRKLGIPEERAAISAFNGRGPWYNSGASHMNVALPKKYFDGLGLFSLLNQLHQCRRVLA
;
A
#
# COMPACT_ATOMS: atom_id res chain seq x y z
N MET A 1 -14.94 9.13 5.91
CA MET A 1 -16.11 8.40 6.41
C MET A 1 -15.91 6.93 6.07
N ASP A 2 -16.18 6.04 7.00
CA ASP A 2 -16.00 4.58 6.87
C ASP A 2 -17.35 3.95 7.27
N LEU A 3 -17.76 2.88 6.58
CA LEU A 3 -19.01 2.18 6.87
C LEU A 3 -18.74 0.96 7.74
N ALA A 4 -19.57 0.74 8.74
CA ALA A 4 -19.42 -0.40 9.64
C ALA A 4 -19.92 -1.68 8.98
N SER A 5 -19.04 -2.69 8.86
CA SER A 5 -19.40 -4.02 8.30
C SER A 5 -20.23 -3.93 7.02
N PHE A 6 -19.82 -3.05 6.12
CA PHE A 6 -20.59 -2.68 4.94
C PHE A 6 -21.11 -3.89 4.15
N PHE A 7 -20.23 -4.86 3.84
CA PHE A 7 -20.61 -6.05 3.08
C PHE A 7 -21.64 -6.93 3.80
N ASP A 8 -21.72 -6.88 5.13
CA ASP A 8 -22.63 -7.70 5.94
C ASP A 8 -23.96 -6.99 6.20
N GLU A 9 -24.04 -5.67 5.98
CA GLU A 9 -25.22 -4.85 6.30
C GLU A 9 -26.03 -4.42 5.06
N VAL A 10 -25.61 -4.77 3.84
CA VAL A 10 -26.32 -4.39 2.60
C VAL A 10 -27.72 -4.97 2.60
N ASN A 11 -28.74 -4.10 2.50
CA ASN A 11 -30.14 -4.53 2.41
C ASN A 11 -30.42 -5.07 0.99
N HIS A 12 -30.88 -6.34 0.90
CA HIS A 12 -31.15 -7.02 -0.35
C HIS A 12 -32.22 -6.34 -1.18
N ASP A 13 -33.28 -5.83 -0.57
CA ASP A 13 -34.44 -5.24 -1.28
C ASP A 13 -34.07 -3.88 -1.87
N ILE A 14 -33.31 -3.06 -1.14
CA ILE A 14 -32.71 -1.81 -1.65
C ILE A 14 -31.82 -2.11 -2.83
N LEU A 15 -30.88 -3.04 -2.69
CA LEU A 15 -29.97 -3.46 -3.74
C LEU A 15 -30.72 -3.96 -4.97
N MET A 16 -31.66 -4.89 -4.80
CA MET A 16 -32.45 -5.45 -5.92
C MET A 16 -33.31 -4.41 -6.62
N SER A 17 -33.87 -3.44 -5.91
CA SER A 17 -34.56 -2.29 -6.49
C SER A 17 -33.62 -1.48 -7.42
N ARG A 18 -32.35 -1.25 -7.01
CA ARG A 18 -31.38 -0.52 -7.83
C ARG A 18 -30.92 -1.33 -9.06
N VAL A 19 -30.66 -2.62 -8.88
CA VAL A 19 -30.31 -3.53 -9.98
C VAL A 19 -31.49 -3.58 -10.99
N GLY A 20 -32.72 -3.68 -10.53
CA GLY A 20 -33.93 -3.73 -11.38
C GLY A 20 -34.21 -2.46 -12.16
N CYS A 21 -33.61 -1.32 -11.80
CA CYS A 21 -33.68 -0.11 -12.64
C CYS A 21 -32.99 -0.32 -13.99
N ARG A 22 -31.91 -1.09 -14.04
CA ARG A 22 -31.07 -1.31 -15.25
C ARG A 22 -31.27 -2.69 -15.87
N VAL A 23 -31.40 -3.74 -15.08
CA VAL A 23 -31.58 -5.12 -15.51
C VAL A 23 -33.07 -5.42 -15.55
N LYS A 24 -33.62 -5.72 -16.75
CA LYS A 24 -35.06 -6.02 -16.93
C LYS A 24 -35.36 -7.52 -17.01
N ASP A 25 -34.33 -8.35 -17.18
CA ASP A 25 -34.48 -9.80 -17.25
C ASP A 25 -34.78 -10.37 -15.86
N ARG A 26 -36.00 -10.93 -15.75
CA ARG A 26 -36.49 -11.52 -14.50
C ARG A 26 -35.65 -12.73 -14.04
N LYS A 27 -35.13 -13.54 -14.99
CA LYS A 27 -34.31 -14.70 -14.64
C LYS A 27 -32.96 -14.25 -14.06
N MET A 28 -32.37 -13.22 -14.64
CA MET A 28 -31.12 -12.64 -14.12
C MET A 28 -31.33 -12.03 -12.73
N LEU A 29 -32.40 -11.28 -12.52
CA LEU A 29 -32.73 -10.72 -11.20
C LEU A 29 -32.94 -11.82 -10.15
N TYR A 30 -33.60 -12.91 -10.54
CA TYR A 30 -33.80 -14.07 -9.67
C TYR A 30 -32.46 -14.72 -9.30
N LEU A 31 -31.56 -14.93 -10.27
CA LEU A 31 -30.21 -15.48 -10.01
C LEU A 31 -29.39 -14.59 -9.08
N ILE A 32 -29.42 -13.27 -9.26
CA ILE A 32 -28.73 -12.34 -8.37
C ILE A 32 -29.31 -12.44 -6.95
N ARG A 33 -30.63 -12.55 -6.81
CA ARG A 33 -31.27 -12.71 -5.49
C ARG A 33 -30.88 -14.03 -4.83
N LEU A 34 -30.85 -15.13 -5.58
CA LEU A 34 -30.34 -16.41 -5.06
C LEU A 34 -28.88 -16.34 -4.62
N TYR A 35 -28.03 -15.65 -5.39
CA TYR A 35 -26.64 -15.42 -5.02
C TYR A 35 -26.51 -14.66 -3.69
N LEU A 36 -27.32 -13.61 -3.48
CA LEU A 36 -27.34 -12.87 -2.23
C LEU A 36 -27.80 -13.73 -1.04
N GLN A 37 -28.76 -14.61 -1.27
CA GLN A 37 -29.36 -15.48 -0.26
C GLN A 37 -28.58 -16.78 -0.02
N SER A 38 -27.57 -17.10 -0.87
CA SER A 38 -26.82 -18.37 -0.79
C SER A 38 -26.11 -18.61 0.54
N GLY A 39 -25.93 -17.54 1.32
CA GLY A 39 -25.37 -17.62 2.66
C GLY A 39 -23.87 -17.83 2.70
N VAL A 40 -23.34 -17.96 3.91
CA VAL A 40 -21.93 -18.23 4.18
C VAL A 40 -21.85 -19.59 4.88
N MET A 41 -21.01 -20.47 4.36
CA MET A 41 -20.69 -21.72 5.04
C MET A 41 -19.68 -21.43 6.16
N SER A 42 -20.10 -21.59 7.40
CA SER A 42 -19.22 -21.49 8.57
C SER A 42 -19.33 -22.78 9.38
N GLY A 43 -18.20 -23.45 9.61
CA GLY A 43 -18.19 -24.71 10.39
C GLY A 43 -18.99 -25.86 9.78
N GLY A 44 -19.20 -25.89 8.45
CA GLY A 44 -19.99 -26.95 7.78
C GLY A 44 -21.52 -26.70 7.77
N VAL A 45 -22.00 -25.61 8.37
CA VAL A 45 -23.41 -25.21 8.37
C VAL A 45 -23.60 -24.03 7.43
N VAL A 46 -24.52 -24.16 6.47
CA VAL A 46 -24.94 -23.06 5.57
C VAL A 46 -26.10 -22.31 6.24
N SER A 47 -25.87 -21.06 6.62
CA SER A 47 -26.91 -20.16 7.09
C SER A 47 -27.32 -19.20 5.97
N ARG A 48 -28.63 -19.13 5.65
CA ARG A 48 -29.14 -18.13 4.71
C ARG A 48 -28.95 -16.74 5.29
N THR A 49 -28.50 -15.81 4.46
CA THR A 49 -28.36 -14.41 4.86
C THR A 49 -29.56 -13.61 4.38
N GLU A 50 -30.19 -12.84 5.29
CA GLU A 50 -31.30 -11.91 4.97
C GLU A 50 -30.76 -10.54 4.50
N LYS A 51 -29.48 -10.25 4.79
CA LYS A 51 -28.78 -9.04 4.42
C LYS A 51 -27.30 -9.33 4.19
N GLY A 52 -26.64 -8.41 3.53
CA GLY A 52 -25.21 -8.52 3.20
C GLY A 52 -24.94 -9.13 1.82
N THR A 53 -23.69 -9.06 1.43
CA THR A 53 -23.18 -9.68 0.20
C THR A 53 -22.07 -10.67 0.57
N PRO A 54 -22.00 -11.85 -0.08
CA PRO A 54 -20.97 -12.84 0.24
C PRO A 54 -19.58 -12.24 0.13
N GLN A 55 -18.80 -12.25 1.24
CA GLN A 55 -17.44 -11.72 1.25
C GLN A 55 -16.52 -12.58 0.37
N GLY A 56 -15.73 -11.94 -0.51
CA GLY A 56 -14.86 -12.64 -1.45
C GLY A 56 -15.56 -13.14 -2.72
N GLY A 57 -16.85 -12.98 -2.86
CA GLY A 57 -17.58 -13.32 -4.09
C GLY A 57 -17.28 -12.33 -5.23
N PRO A 58 -17.26 -12.79 -6.50
CA PRO A 58 -16.88 -11.96 -7.65
C PRO A 58 -17.89 -10.82 -7.92
N LEU A 59 -19.16 -10.98 -7.55
CA LEU A 59 -20.20 -9.97 -7.74
C LEU A 59 -20.27 -8.95 -6.61
N SER A 60 -19.77 -9.27 -5.42
CA SER A 60 -19.94 -8.43 -4.23
C SER A 60 -19.39 -7.00 -4.41
N PRO A 61 -18.21 -6.75 -5.00
CA PRO A 61 -17.74 -5.40 -5.24
C PRO A 61 -18.61 -4.59 -6.19
N LEU A 62 -19.19 -5.25 -7.22
CA LEU A 62 -20.09 -4.61 -8.17
C LEU A 62 -21.41 -4.23 -7.50
N LEU A 63 -22.01 -5.18 -6.81
CA LEU A 63 -23.30 -4.97 -6.11
C LEU A 63 -23.18 -3.89 -5.04
N SER A 64 -22.07 -3.88 -4.32
CA SER A 64 -21.74 -2.86 -3.33
C SER A 64 -21.65 -1.46 -3.94
N ASN A 65 -20.99 -1.33 -5.09
CA ASN A 65 -20.91 -0.05 -5.80
C ASN A 65 -22.29 0.42 -6.32
N ILE A 66 -23.18 -0.50 -6.70
CA ILE A 66 -24.54 -0.16 -7.11
C ILE A 66 -25.33 0.48 -5.96
N VAL A 67 -25.18 -0.01 -4.73
CA VAL A 67 -25.82 0.59 -3.55
C VAL A 67 -25.22 1.96 -3.24
N LEU A 68 -23.90 2.09 -3.33
CA LEU A 68 -23.19 3.34 -2.99
C LEU A 68 -23.25 4.40 -4.10
N ASP A 69 -23.73 4.05 -5.30
CA ASP A 69 -24.01 5.02 -6.39
C ASP A 69 -25.01 6.10 -5.95
N ASP A 70 -25.98 5.74 -5.09
CA ASP A 70 -26.92 6.70 -4.51
C ASP A 70 -26.22 7.71 -3.60
N LEU A 71 -25.20 7.27 -2.84
CA LEU A 71 -24.38 8.17 -2.02
C LEU A 71 -23.56 9.11 -2.90
N ASP A 72 -22.95 8.59 -3.98
CA ASP A 72 -22.16 9.39 -4.90
C ASP A 72 -23.03 10.48 -5.55
N LYS A 73 -24.21 10.13 -6.05
CA LYS A 73 -25.17 11.09 -6.62
C LYS A 73 -25.64 12.14 -5.61
N GLU A 74 -25.87 11.74 -4.37
CA GLU A 74 -26.25 12.69 -3.33
C GLU A 74 -25.12 13.68 -3.02
N LEU A 75 -23.88 13.22 -2.97
CA LEU A 75 -22.70 14.09 -2.76
C LEU A 75 -22.48 15.04 -3.93
N GLU A 76 -22.66 14.57 -5.17
CA GLU A 76 -22.61 15.38 -6.38
C GLU A 76 -23.72 16.44 -6.41
N LEU A 77 -24.97 16.05 -6.08
CA LEU A 77 -26.12 16.96 -6.02
C LEU A 77 -25.90 18.08 -4.99
N ARG A 78 -25.23 17.77 -3.86
CA ARG A 78 -24.86 18.75 -2.84
C ARG A 78 -23.63 19.60 -3.21
N GLY A 79 -22.99 19.33 -4.36
CA GLY A 79 -21.79 20.04 -4.83
C GLY A 79 -20.55 19.77 -3.99
N HIS A 80 -20.46 18.59 -3.36
CA HIS A 80 -19.27 18.22 -2.57
C HIS A 80 -18.18 17.62 -3.44
N SER A 81 -16.95 18.07 -3.24
CA SER A 81 -15.76 17.38 -3.76
C SER A 81 -15.48 16.16 -2.88
N PHE A 82 -15.47 14.98 -3.46
CA PHE A 82 -15.24 13.73 -2.74
C PHE A 82 -14.44 12.72 -3.55
N CYS A 83 -13.93 11.71 -2.87
CA CYS A 83 -13.27 10.56 -3.46
C CYS A 83 -13.70 9.32 -2.69
N ARG A 84 -14.28 8.35 -3.37
CA ARG A 84 -14.72 7.08 -2.79
C ARG A 84 -14.03 5.89 -3.45
N TYR A 85 -13.64 4.94 -2.63
CA TYR A 85 -13.17 3.63 -3.06
C TYR A 85 -13.82 2.57 -2.17
N ALA A 86 -14.74 1.79 -2.74
CA ALA A 86 -15.61 0.88 -2.00
C ALA A 86 -16.35 1.65 -0.87
N ASP A 87 -16.20 1.23 0.36
CA ASP A 87 -16.80 1.81 1.56
C ASP A 87 -16.02 2.99 2.17
N ASP A 88 -14.77 3.19 1.74
CA ASP A 88 -13.92 4.32 2.21
C ASP A 88 -14.20 5.58 1.38
N CYS A 89 -14.79 6.60 2.01
CA CYS A 89 -15.17 7.85 1.37
C CYS A 89 -14.55 9.05 2.07
N ASN A 90 -13.83 9.88 1.32
CA ASN A 90 -13.31 11.16 1.77
C ASN A 90 -14.06 12.31 1.10
N ILE A 91 -14.63 13.22 1.92
CA ILE A 91 -15.33 14.41 1.46
C ILE A 91 -14.50 15.62 1.88
N TYR A 92 -14.24 16.52 0.94
CA TYR A 92 -13.38 17.68 1.14
C TYR A 92 -14.20 18.97 1.24
N VAL A 93 -13.95 19.73 2.29
CA VAL A 93 -14.62 21.00 2.57
C VAL A 93 -13.63 22.04 3.10
N SER A 94 -13.98 23.31 3.03
CA SER A 94 -13.08 24.43 3.34
C SER A 94 -12.84 24.67 4.83
N SER A 95 -13.78 24.29 5.72
CA SER A 95 -13.66 24.56 7.15
C SER A 95 -14.04 23.35 8.01
N ARG A 96 -13.49 23.31 9.24
CA ARG A 96 -13.81 22.24 10.22
C ARG A 96 -15.30 22.21 10.57
N ARG A 97 -15.91 23.37 10.80
CA ARG A 97 -17.35 23.49 11.13
C ARG A 97 -18.22 22.96 9.98
N SER A 98 -17.82 23.24 8.73
CA SER A 98 -18.50 22.68 7.56
C SER A 98 -18.35 21.16 7.51
N ALA A 99 -17.15 20.63 7.79
CA ALA A 99 -16.87 19.20 7.78
C ALA A 99 -17.70 18.44 8.83
N GLU A 100 -17.85 18.98 10.03
CA GLU A 100 -18.70 18.41 11.09
C GLU A 100 -20.16 18.36 10.66
N ARG A 101 -20.72 19.45 10.10
CA ARG A 101 -22.10 19.45 9.57
C ARG A 101 -22.29 18.47 8.41
N VAL A 102 -21.32 18.38 7.50
CA VAL A 102 -21.38 17.45 6.36
C VAL A 102 -21.33 16.01 6.86
N LEU A 103 -20.46 15.68 7.81
CA LEU A 103 -20.37 14.36 8.41
C LEU A 103 -21.72 13.95 9.02
N ASP A 104 -22.35 14.82 9.80
CA ASP A 104 -23.65 14.53 10.43
C ASP A 104 -24.78 14.39 9.41
N SER A 105 -24.82 15.24 8.38
CA SER A 105 -25.90 15.19 7.37
C SER A 105 -25.75 13.99 6.45
N VAL A 106 -24.52 13.64 6.07
CA VAL A 106 -24.25 12.45 5.24
C VAL A 106 -24.46 11.17 6.06
N SER A 107 -24.08 11.15 7.33
CA SER A 107 -24.39 10.00 8.21
C SER A 107 -25.89 9.74 8.31
N ARG A 108 -26.70 10.78 8.51
CA ARG A 108 -28.18 10.67 8.52
C ARG A 108 -28.74 10.16 7.20
N TYR A 109 -28.17 10.59 6.05
CA TYR A 109 -28.57 10.09 4.74
C TYR A 109 -28.27 8.59 4.59
N VAL A 110 -27.04 8.17 4.92
CA VAL A 110 -26.59 6.78 4.83
C VAL A 110 -27.42 5.88 5.76
N GLU A 111 -27.64 6.28 7.00
CA GLU A 111 -28.41 5.51 7.98
C GLU A 111 -29.93 5.49 7.64
N GLY A 112 -30.45 6.61 7.16
CA GLY A 112 -31.88 6.76 6.84
C GLY A 112 -32.28 6.14 5.50
N ARG A 113 -31.56 6.45 4.42
CA ARG A 113 -31.91 6.04 3.04
C ARG A 113 -31.30 4.71 2.64
N LEU A 114 -30.02 4.50 2.94
CA LEU A 114 -29.31 3.29 2.52
C LEU A 114 -29.40 2.17 3.57
N LYS A 115 -29.87 2.49 4.76
CA LYS A 115 -29.97 1.55 5.91
C LYS A 115 -28.61 0.92 6.25
N LEU A 116 -27.51 1.68 6.02
CA LEU A 116 -26.14 1.30 6.35
C LEU A 116 -25.69 2.02 7.62
N LYS A 117 -24.76 1.41 8.36
CA LYS A 117 -24.23 2.00 9.59
C LYS A 117 -22.91 2.72 9.33
N VAL A 118 -22.77 3.94 9.82
CA VAL A 118 -21.50 4.69 9.78
C VAL A 118 -20.63 4.26 10.96
N ASN A 119 -19.38 3.88 10.69
CA ASN A 119 -18.39 3.58 11.72
C ASN A 119 -17.88 4.89 12.33
N ARG A 120 -18.42 5.26 13.49
CA ARG A 120 -18.09 6.53 14.16
C ARG A 120 -16.68 6.57 14.73
N ASP A 121 -16.07 5.41 15.05
CA ASP A 121 -14.72 5.35 15.60
C ASP A 121 -13.65 5.59 14.51
N LYS A 122 -13.92 5.15 13.29
CA LYS A 122 -13.01 5.35 12.14
C LYS A 122 -13.34 6.61 11.35
N SER A 123 -14.60 7.06 11.35
CA SER A 123 -15.02 8.30 10.71
C SER A 123 -14.60 9.50 11.55
N ALA A 124 -13.92 10.46 10.96
CA ALA A 124 -13.52 11.66 11.69
C ALA A 124 -13.23 12.83 10.75
N VAL A 125 -13.45 14.02 11.28
CA VAL A 125 -13.07 15.29 10.67
C VAL A 125 -11.61 15.58 11.00
N ALA A 126 -10.77 15.68 9.97
CA ALA A 126 -9.35 15.97 10.15
C ALA A 126 -8.79 16.66 8.91
N ARG A 127 -7.61 17.27 9.04
CA ARG A 127 -6.89 17.84 7.90
C ARG A 127 -6.38 16.73 6.98
N PRO A 128 -6.33 16.92 5.63
CA PRO A 128 -5.96 15.86 4.67
C PRO A 128 -4.61 15.21 4.96
N TRP A 129 -3.62 15.97 5.44
CA TRP A 129 -2.29 15.42 5.76
C TRP A 129 -2.22 14.56 7.02
N ASN A 130 -3.28 14.58 7.85
CA ASN A 130 -3.41 13.71 9.02
C ASN A 130 -4.20 12.42 8.72
N ARG A 131 -4.65 12.27 7.48
CA ARG A 131 -5.42 11.11 7.02
C ARG A 131 -4.68 10.35 5.94
N THR A 132 -5.06 9.10 5.79
CA THR A 132 -4.54 8.21 4.75
C THR A 132 -5.71 7.70 3.92
N PHE A 133 -5.54 7.67 2.61
CA PHE A 133 -6.48 7.10 1.67
C PHE A 133 -5.72 6.24 0.66
N LEU A 134 -6.08 4.96 0.52
CA LEU A 134 -5.40 4.01 -0.36
C LEU A 134 -3.87 3.95 -0.13
N GLY A 135 -3.42 4.11 1.10
CA GLY A 135 -1.99 4.13 1.42
C GLY A 135 -1.26 5.43 1.11
N TYR A 136 -1.93 6.42 0.54
CA TYR A 136 -1.41 7.78 0.31
C TYR A 136 -1.83 8.76 1.42
N SER A 137 -1.17 9.88 1.46
CA SER A 137 -1.47 11.04 2.30
C SER A 137 -1.03 12.31 1.57
N PHE A 138 -1.19 13.46 2.20
CA PHE A 138 -0.79 14.75 1.65
C PHE A 138 0.31 15.40 2.47
N THR A 139 1.07 16.32 1.84
CA THR A 139 1.98 17.19 2.58
C THR A 139 1.20 18.36 3.19
N SER A 140 1.70 18.94 4.30
CA SER A 140 1.09 20.09 4.97
C SER A 140 1.51 21.45 4.37
N HIS A 141 2.24 21.46 3.25
CA HIS A 141 2.70 22.68 2.60
C HIS A 141 1.56 23.44 1.90
N LYS A 142 1.76 24.75 1.66
CA LYS A 142 0.81 25.59 0.92
C LYS A 142 0.38 24.99 -0.42
N ARG A 143 1.32 24.40 -1.16
CA ARG A 143 1.03 23.53 -2.30
C ARG A 143 0.99 22.08 -1.81
N CYS A 144 -0.20 21.56 -1.57
CA CYS A 144 -0.38 20.16 -1.22
C CYS A 144 0.19 19.24 -2.31
N ARG A 145 0.97 18.23 -1.88
CA ARG A 145 1.50 17.19 -2.75
C ARG A 145 1.09 15.82 -2.23
N VAL A 146 0.82 14.91 -3.14
CA VAL A 146 0.54 13.51 -2.81
C VAL A 146 1.83 12.84 -2.34
N LYS A 147 1.80 12.19 -1.19
CA LYS A 147 2.91 11.41 -0.64
C LYS A 147 2.47 10.02 -0.21
N VAL A 148 3.41 9.09 -0.15
CA VAL A 148 3.16 7.79 0.49
C VAL A 148 2.92 7.97 1.98
N ALA A 149 1.88 7.35 2.50
CA ALA A 149 1.55 7.45 3.93
C ALA A 149 2.64 6.80 4.81
N PRO A 150 2.96 7.39 5.97
CA PRO A 150 3.98 6.84 6.88
C PRO A 150 3.74 5.37 7.27
N LYS A 151 2.49 4.99 7.49
CA LYS A 151 2.11 3.60 7.79
C LYS A 151 2.48 2.64 6.65
N SER A 152 2.29 3.05 5.38
CA SER A 152 2.66 2.25 4.21
C SER A 152 4.17 2.08 4.09
N ILE A 153 4.95 3.14 4.36
CA ILE A 153 6.41 3.10 4.42
C ILE A 153 6.89 2.12 5.50
N THR A 154 6.33 2.21 6.71
CA THR A 154 6.69 1.34 7.83
C THR A 154 6.37 -0.13 7.53
N ARG A 155 5.19 -0.42 6.97
CA ARG A 155 4.77 -1.77 6.57
C ARG A 155 5.71 -2.34 5.50
N PHE A 156 6.04 -1.55 4.49
CA PHE A 156 6.96 -1.97 3.43
C PHE A 156 8.36 -2.25 3.95
N ARG A 157 8.89 -1.39 4.84
CA ARG A 157 10.17 -1.61 5.51
C ARG A 157 10.18 -2.90 6.33
N ALA A 158 9.09 -3.21 7.02
CA ALA A 158 8.95 -4.46 7.78
C ALA A 158 8.93 -5.68 6.85
N HIS A 159 8.18 -5.63 5.76
CA HIS A 159 8.15 -6.67 4.73
C HIS A 159 9.54 -6.93 4.14
N LEU A 160 10.23 -5.88 3.71
CA LEU A 160 11.61 -5.99 3.18
C LEU A 160 12.59 -6.55 4.23
N LYS A 161 12.45 -6.22 5.53
CA LYS A 161 13.27 -6.83 6.58
C LYS A 161 13.10 -8.34 6.62
N GLY A 162 11.87 -8.85 6.47
CA GLY A 162 11.58 -10.28 6.37
C GLY A 162 12.28 -10.91 5.16
N LEU A 163 12.12 -10.30 3.99
CA LEU A 163 12.73 -10.76 2.74
C LEU A 163 14.27 -10.82 2.84
N PHE A 164 14.91 -9.80 3.40
CA PHE A 164 16.36 -9.79 3.63
C PHE A 164 16.84 -10.86 4.62
N ARG A 165 15.99 -11.36 5.53
CA ARG A 165 16.35 -12.49 6.40
C ARG A 165 16.45 -13.79 5.60
N MET A 166 15.51 -14.02 4.68
CA MET A 166 15.50 -15.20 3.80
C MET A 166 16.66 -15.18 2.79
N GLY A 167 17.07 -14.00 2.32
CA GLY A 167 18.16 -13.84 1.34
C GLY A 167 19.59 -14.05 1.89
N ARG A 168 19.80 -14.29 3.19
CA ARG A 168 21.15 -14.29 3.82
C ARG A 168 22.11 -15.33 3.25
N GLY A 169 21.66 -16.52 2.94
CA GLY A 169 22.47 -17.64 2.43
C GLY A 169 22.41 -17.82 0.91
N ARG A 170 21.65 -17.00 0.20
CA ARG A 170 21.41 -17.17 -1.23
C ARG A 170 22.44 -16.44 -2.09
N ASN A 171 22.57 -16.85 -3.36
CA ASN A 171 23.32 -16.07 -4.36
C ASN A 171 22.69 -14.70 -4.49
N LEU A 172 23.53 -13.63 -4.33
CA LEU A 172 23.03 -12.26 -4.27
C LEU A 172 22.29 -11.84 -5.53
N ARG A 173 22.79 -12.24 -6.72
CA ARG A 173 22.17 -11.91 -8.01
C ARG A 173 20.79 -12.53 -8.13
N ARG A 174 20.68 -13.83 -7.85
CA ARG A 174 19.38 -14.52 -7.84
C ARG A 174 18.41 -13.91 -6.84
N PHE A 175 18.88 -13.59 -5.63
CA PHE A 175 18.05 -12.93 -4.62
C PHE A 175 17.54 -11.56 -5.10
N ILE A 176 18.37 -10.78 -5.80
CA ILE A 176 17.95 -9.49 -6.38
C ILE A 176 16.91 -9.71 -7.46
N ASP A 177 17.16 -10.63 -8.41
CA ASP A 177 16.32 -10.81 -9.59
C ASP A 177 14.98 -11.50 -9.27
N GLU A 178 15.03 -12.58 -8.48
CA GLU A 178 13.89 -13.47 -8.25
C GLU A 178 13.00 -13.02 -7.07
N ASP A 179 13.59 -12.46 -6.01
CA ASP A 179 12.85 -12.13 -4.78
C ASP A 179 12.66 -10.63 -4.57
N LEU A 180 13.73 -9.84 -4.72
CA LEU A 180 13.73 -8.43 -4.30
C LEU A 180 13.10 -7.52 -5.35
N ASN A 181 13.53 -7.62 -6.61
CA ASN A 181 13.05 -6.76 -7.69
C ASN A 181 11.55 -6.85 -7.96
N PRO A 182 10.90 -8.04 -7.96
CA PRO A 182 9.46 -8.14 -8.14
C PRO A 182 8.69 -7.37 -7.05
N VAL A 183 9.14 -7.49 -5.79
CA VAL A 183 8.53 -6.80 -4.66
C VAL A 183 8.71 -5.27 -4.76
N LEU A 184 9.91 -4.82 -5.13
CA LEU A 184 10.19 -3.39 -5.30
C LEU A 184 9.38 -2.78 -6.45
N ARG A 185 9.30 -3.47 -7.59
CA ARG A 185 8.51 -3.04 -8.76
C ARG A 185 7.02 -2.98 -8.45
N GLY A 186 6.46 -4.03 -7.87
CA GLY A 186 5.04 -4.09 -7.51
C GLY A 186 4.65 -2.95 -6.56
N TRP A 187 5.46 -2.73 -5.52
CA TRP A 187 5.22 -1.65 -4.57
C TRP A 187 5.35 -0.26 -5.21
N MET A 188 6.39 -0.04 -6.01
CA MET A 188 6.60 1.27 -6.65
C MET A 188 5.52 1.58 -7.70
N ASN A 189 5.08 0.58 -8.47
CA ASN A 189 4.00 0.76 -9.44
C ASN A 189 2.68 1.16 -8.76
N TYR A 190 2.38 0.60 -7.57
CA TYR A 190 1.22 1.03 -6.80
C TYR A 190 1.34 2.48 -6.31
N PHE A 191 2.53 2.89 -5.83
CA PHE A 191 2.77 4.23 -5.29
C PHE A 191 3.34 5.22 -6.32
N ILE A 192 3.12 4.99 -7.60
CA ILE A 192 3.68 5.80 -8.68
C ILE A 192 3.17 7.24 -8.71
N LEU A 193 1.94 7.47 -8.22
CA LEU A 193 1.31 8.80 -8.18
C LEU A 193 1.91 9.73 -7.12
N THR A 194 2.88 9.25 -6.33
CA THR A 194 3.51 10.10 -5.32
C THR A 194 4.33 11.24 -5.93
N GLU A 195 4.17 12.44 -5.38
CA GLU A 195 4.93 13.61 -5.80
C GLU A 195 6.18 13.86 -4.94
N THR A 196 6.40 13.07 -3.88
CA THR A 196 7.58 13.19 -3.02
C THR A 196 8.60 12.10 -3.35
N LYS A 197 9.89 12.43 -3.31
CA LYS A 197 10.99 11.50 -3.67
C LYS A 197 11.81 11.02 -2.48
N GLY A 198 11.77 11.71 -1.35
CA GLY A 198 12.67 11.44 -0.21
C GLY A 198 12.61 10.00 0.30
N PHE A 199 11.41 9.39 0.34
CA PHE A 199 11.27 7.99 0.74
C PHE A 199 12.00 7.03 -0.21
N ALA A 200 11.98 7.30 -1.55
CA ALA A 200 12.62 6.46 -2.54
C ALA A 200 14.14 6.53 -2.42
N GLU A 201 14.68 7.73 -2.20
CA GLU A 201 16.12 7.97 -1.94
C GLU A 201 16.56 7.20 -0.68
N GLU A 202 15.79 7.31 0.41
CA GLU A 202 16.06 6.62 1.68
C GLU A 202 16.00 5.10 1.53
N PHE A 203 14.98 4.56 0.84
CA PHE A 203 14.86 3.12 0.62
C PHE A 203 15.99 2.59 -0.24
N ASP A 204 16.34 3.25 -1.34
CA ASP A 204 17.43 2.83 -2.21
C ASP A 204 18.77 2.77 -1.48
N GLN A 205 19.05 3.74 -0.59
CA GLN A 205 20.25 3.73 0.26
C GLN A 205 20.19 2.60 1.28
N TRP A 206 19.06 2.43 1.94
CA TRP A 206 18.86 1.40 2.96
C TRP A 206 18.94 -0.02 2.37
N ILE A 207 18.36 -0.25 1.17
CA ILE A 207 18.42 -1.52 0.46
C ILE A 207 19.88 -1.87 0.14
N ARG A 208 20.64 -0.94 -0.45
CA ARG A 208 22.07 -1.16 -0.74
C ARG A 208 22.86 -1.50 0.54
N ARG A 209 22.60 -0.82 1.65
CA ARG A 209 23.22 -1.14 2.94
C ARG A 209 22.84 -2.57 3.41
N ARG A 210 21.59 -3.00 3.21
CA ARG A 210 21.15 -4.37 3.53
C ARG A 210 21.83 -5.43 2.64
N LEU A 211 22.02 -5.15 1.36
CA LEU A 211 22.77 -6.03 0.45
C LEU A 211 24.25 -6.12 0.82
N ARG A 212 24.89 -5.01 1.20
CA ARG A 212 26.26 -5.02 1.77
C ARG A 212 26.33 -5.86 3.05
N LEU A 213 25.30 -5.78 3.90
CA LEU A 213 25.22 -6.59 5.13
C LEU A 213 25.19 -8.09 4.81
N ILE A 214 24.44 -8.49 3.78
CA ILE A 214 24.41 -9.90 3.33
C ILE A 214 25.81 -10.33 2.89
N LEU A 215 26.45 -9.58 2.01
CA LEU A 215 27.80 -9.89 1.54
C LEU A 215 28.82 -9.95 2.67
N TRP A 216 28.79 -8.98 3.59
CA TRP A 216 29.68 -8.98 4.75
C TRP A 216 29.51 -10.24 5.63
N ARG A 217 28.29 -10.72 5.78
CA ARG A 217 28.01 -11.97 6.52
C ARG A 217 28.44 -13.21 5.76
N GLN A 218 28.28 -13.23 4.43
CA GLN A 218 28.76 -14.32 3.57
C GLN A 218 30.29 -14.41 3.57
N TRP A 219 30.98 -13.28 3.71
CA TRP A 219 32.44 -13.24 3.92
C TRP A 219 32.77 -13.52 5.39
N ASN A 220 32.44 -14.68 5.87
CA ASN A 220 32.39 -15.02 7.29
C ASN A 220 33.75 -14.80 8.00
N ARG A 221 34.87 -15.23 7.38
CA ARG A 221 36.20 -15.17 7.97
C ARG A 221 36.90 -13.84 7.64
N PRO A 222 37.72 -13.25 8.58
CA PRO A 222 38.44 -12.01 8.33
C PRO A 222 39.34 -12.06 7.08
N TRP A 223 40.05 -13.16 6.85
CA TRP A 223 40.83 -13.35 5.65
C TRP A 223 40.01 -13.36 4.36
N THR A 224 38.82 -13.91 4.40
CA THR A 224 37.89 -13.86 3.27
C THR A 224 37.46 -12.41 2.99
N ARG A 225 37.16 -11.64 4.03
CA ARG A 225 36.82 -10.21 3.93
C ARG A 225 37.98 -9.43 3.32
N PHE A 226 39.19 -9.64 3.84
CA PHE A 226 40.41 -9.00 3.32
C PHE A 226 40.59 -9.27 1.81
N LYS A 227 40.62 -10.55 1.40
CA LYS A 227 40.75 -10.93 -0.02
C LYS A 227 39.65 -10.31 -0.90
N LYS A 228 38.39 -10.31 -0.43
CA LYS A 228 37.25 -9.71 -1.16
C LYS A 228 37.37 -8.20 -1.27
N LEU A 229 37.75 -7.50 -0.20
CA LEU A 229 37.98 -6.05 -0.22
C LEU A 229 39.10 -5.67 -1.16
N ARG A 230 40.22 -6.42 -1.14
CA ARG A 230 41.35 -6.22 -2.10
C ARG A 230 40.93 -6.39 -3.55
N LYS A 231 40.17 -7.47 -3.85
CA LYS A 231 39.62 -7.72 -5.20
C LYS A 231 38.66 -6.60 -5.66
N LEU A 232 38.02 -5.91 -4.74
CA LEU A 232 37.12 -4.78 -5.01
C LEU A 232 37.84 -3.41 -5.02
N GLY A 233 39.18 -3.39 -5.03
CA GLY A 233 39.99 -2.18 -5.20
C GLY A 233 40.28 -1.40 -3.91
N ILE A 234 40.05 -1.97 -2.73
CA ILE A 234 40.45 -1.32 -1.48
C ILE A 234 41.94 -1.48 -1.24
N PRO A 235 42.69 -0.41 -0.90
CA PRO A 235 44.12 -0.48 -0.56
C PRO A 235 44.39 -1.48 0.56
N GLU A 236 45.56 -2.10 0.55
CA GLU A 236 45.89 -3.24 1.42
C GLU A 236 45.75 -2.93 2.91
N GLU A 237 46.41 -1.88 3.35
CA GLU A 237 46.32 -1.45 4.77
C GLU A 237 44.90 -1.22 5.23
N ARG A 238 44.14 -0.50 4.40
CA ARG A 238 42.72 -0.22 4.72
C ARG A 238 41.86 -1.49 4.69
N ALA A 239 42.12 -2.42 3.79
CA ALA A 239 41.46 -3.70 3.71
C ALA A 239 41.76 -4.56 4.94
N ALA A 240 43.01 -4.58 5.41
CA ALA A 240 43.41 -5.27 6.63
C ALA A 240 42.69 -4.70 7.87
N ILE A 241 42.81 -3.38 8.11
CA ILE A 241 42.11 -2.73 9.24
C ILE A 241 40.60 -2.99 9.20
N SER A 242 39.98 -2.92 8.03
CA SER A 242 38.55 -3.12 7.89
C SER A 242 38.10 -4.56 8.06
N ALA A 243 38.89 -5.54 7.60
CA ALA A 243 38.53 -6.96 7.67
C ALA A 243 38.66 -7.54 9.07
N PHE A 244 39.66 -7.06 9.83
CA PHE A 244 39.99 -7.56 11.18
C PHE A 244 39.39 -6.71 12.31
N ASN A 245 38.60 -5.67 11.98
CA ASN A 245 37.93 -4.91 13.05
C ASN A 245 36.90 -5.75 13.79
N GLY A 246 36.80 -5.58 15.11
CA GLY A 246 35.85 -6.28 15.98
C GLY A 246 34.41 -5.78 15.91
N ARG A 247 34.11 -4.85 14.95
CA ARG A 247 32.77 -4.23 14.86
C ARG A 247 31.78 -5.14 14.15
N GLY A 248 30.52 -5.07 14.59
CA GLY A 248 29.46 -5.92 14.08
C GLY A 248 29.14 -5.72 12.58
N PRO A 249 28.45 -6.70 11.94
CA PRO A 249 28.16 -6.66 10.49
C PRO A 249 27.34 -5.45 10.06
N TRP A 250 26.42 -4.94 10.91
CA TRP A 250 25.62 -3.77 10.61
C TRP A 250 26.46 -2.49 10.53
N TYR A 251 27.41 -2.32 11.44
CA TYR A 251 28.35 -1.21 11.38
C TYR A 251 29.13 -1.24 10.07
N ASN A 252 29.78 -2.38 9.80
CA ASN A 252 30.60 -2.54 8.61
C ASN A 252 29.83 -2.32 7.30
N SER A 253 28.57 -2.76 7.21
CA SER A 253 27.73 -2.58 6.01
C SER A 253 27.48 -1.11 5.64
N GLY A 254 27.59 -0.21 6.60
CA GLY A 254 27.47 1.24 6.39
C GLY A 254 28.79 2.00 6.35
N ALA A 255 29.91 1.34 6.66
CA ALA A 255 31.21 1.95 6.74
C ALA A 255 31.78 2.33 5.36
N SER A 256 32.72 3.29 5.36
CA SER A 256 33.27 3.85 4.13
C SER A 256 33.93 2.81 3.23
N HIS A 257 34.65 1.83 3.80
CA HIS A 257 35.27 0.76 3.02
C HIS A 257 34.24 -0.07 2.22
N MET A 258 33.10 -0.39 2.80
CA MET A 258 32.02 -1.12 2.09
C MET A 258 31.29 -0.23 1.08
N ASN A 259 31.18 1.07 1.34
CA ASN A 259 30.60 2.01 0.38
C ASN A 259 31.48 2.19 -0.85
N VAL A 260 32.81 2.21 -0.65
CA VAL A 260 33.79 2.30 -1.75
C VAL A 260 33.89 0.97 -2.51
N ALA A 261 33.99 -0.17 -1.79
CA ALA A 261 34.09 -1.50 -2.40
C ALA A 261 32.83 -1.88 -3.22
N LEU A 262 31.65 -1.51 -2.73
CA LEU A 262 30.35 -1.84 -3.29
C LEU A 262 29.53 -0.55 -3.51
N PRO A 263 29.90 0.29 -4.48
CA PRO A 263 29.20 1.53 -4.80
C PRO A 263 27.83 1.24 -5.45
N LYS A 264 27.05 2.29 -5.69
CA LYS A 264 25.76 2.17 -6.39
C LYS A 264 25.90 1.40 -7.71
N LYS A 265 26.91 1.74 -8.53
CA LYS A 265 27.17 1.12 -9.84
C LYS A 265 27.32 -0.42 -9.76
N TYR A 266 27.86 -0.95 -8.66
CA TYR A 266 28.00 -2.39 -8.46
C TYR A 266 26.63 -3.08 -8.42
N PHE A 267 25.67 -2.52 -7.66
CA PHE A 267 24.33 -3.07 -7.55
C PHE A 267 23.49 -2.83 -8.81
N ASP A 268 23.70 -1.70 -9.48
CA ASP A 268 23.07 -1.41 -10.78
C ASP A 268 23.52 -2.46 -11.82
N GLY A 269 24.82 -2.86 -11.82
CA GLY A 269 25.35 -3.96 -12.64
C GLY A 269 24.82 -5.36 -12.29
N LEU A 270 24.29 -5.53 -11.09
CA LEU A 270 23.57 -6.75 -10.68
C LEU A 270 22.08 -6.70 -11.04
N GLY A 271 21.60 -5.64 -11.68
CA GLY A 271 20.20 -5.48 -12.06
C GLY A 271 19.28 -5.01 -10.92
N LEU A 272 19.81 -4.42 -9.84
CA LEU A 272 18.98 -3.94 -8.73
C LEU A 272 18.05 -2.82 -9.20
N PHE A 273 16.75 -3.03 -8.99
CA PHE A 273 15.72 -2.03 -9.26
C PHE A 273 15.85 -0.82 -8.31
N SER A 274 15.82 0.40 -8.85
CA SER A 274 15.85 1.65 -8.09
C SER A 274 14.46 2.29 -8.07
N LEU A 275 13.92 2.47 -6.89
CA LEU A 275 12.63 3.15 -6.67
C LEU A 275 12.69 4.59 -7.17
N LEU A 276 13.80 5.28 -6.93
CA LEU A 276 14.00 6.66 -7.35
C LEU A 276 14.05 6.80 -8.88
N ASN A 277 14.78 5.90 -9.56
CA ASN A 277 14.87 5.94 -11.03
C ASN A 277 13.48 5.70 -11.67
N GLN A 278 12.72 4.74 -11.16
CA GLN A 278 11.35 4.48 -11.62
C GLN A 278 10.46 5.71 -11.46
N LEU A 279 10.51 6.36 -10.29
CA LEU A 279 9.75 7.57 -10.03
C LEU A 279 10.10 8.70 -11.00
N HIS A 280 11.38 8.87 -11.33
CA HIS A 280 11.83 9.87 -12.30
C HIS A 280 11.39 9.54 -13.73
N GLN A 281 11.47 8.27 -14.14
CA GLN A 281 11.02 7.84 -15.48
C GLN A 281 9.52 8.11 -15.68
N CYS A 282 8.69 7.70 -14.72
CA CYS A 282 7.24 7.90 -14.83
C CYS A 282 6.85 9.39 -14.85
N ARG A 283 7.54 10.23 -14.09
CA ARG A 283 7.29 11.68 -14.14
C ARG A 283 7.63 12.32 -15.47
N ARG A 284 8.63 11.81 -16.19
CA ARG A 284 8.96 12.29 -17.54
C ARG A 284 7.91 11.89 -18.58
N VAL A 285 7.19 10.81 -18.34
CA VAL A 285 6.11 10.33 -19.25
C VAL A 285 4.81 11.08 -18.98
N LEU A 286 4.61 11.58 -17.76
CA LEU A 286 3.39 12.29 -17.33
C LEU A 286 3.49 13.82 -17.47
N ALA A 287 4.68 14.37 -17.72
CA ALA A 287 4.95 15.79 -17.97
C ALA A 287 4.99 16.10 -19.46
#